data_d4dd91fca14b29c0ac713996654dae39
#
_entry.id   d4dd91fca14b29c0ac713996654dae39
#
_cell.length_a   1.000
_cell.length_b   1.000
_cell.length_c   1.000
_cell.angle_alpha   90.00
_cell.angle_beta   90.00
_cell.angle_gamma   90.00
#
_symmetry.space_group_name_H-M   'P 1'
#
loop_
_entity.id
_entity.type
_entity.pdbx_description
1 polymer ?
#
loop_
_entity_poly.entity_id
_entity_poly.type
_entity_poly.pdbx_seq_one_letter_code
_entity_poly.pdbx_strand_id
1 'polypeptide(L)'
;MRKRVCEIGYNSSKVGFDGASCGVSVAIGAQSPDIAQGVDNAWEARQGSEEAFARQGAGDQGLMFGYACDETSTLMPLPIDIAHRLAERLAEVRRNEELPYLRPDGKTQVTVRYDDDGKPAGVETVVVSTQHHPDADLETRIRPDIERLVIAPVLERYGYGTSSPRVLVNPTGKFVIGGPMSDAGVTGRKILSLIHI
;
A
#
# COMPACT_ATOMS: atom_id res chain seq x y z
N MET A 1 0.53 -2.91 -18.87
CA MET A 1 1.36 -3.51 -17.81
C MET A 1 2.78 -2.97 -17.83
N ARG A 2 3.62 -3.22 -18.86
CA ARG A 2 5.03 -2.78 -18.90
C ARG A 2 5.27 -1.31 -18.57
N LYS A 3 4.50 -0.39 -19.21
CA LYS A 3 4.59 1.04 -18.91
C LYS A 3 4.42 1.33 -17.41
N ARG A 4 3.41 0.74 -16.76
CA ARG A 4 3.17 0.94 -15.33
C ARG A 4 4.30 0.38 -14.46
N VAL A 5 4.87 -0.76 -14.83
CA VAL A 5 6.04 -1.33 -14.12
C VAL A 5 7.25 -0.40 -14.20
N CYS A 6 7.52 0.18 -15.38
CA CYS A 6 8.60 1.15 -15.54
C CYS A 6 8.32 2.46 -14.76
N GLU A 7 7.08 2.96 -14.73
CA GLU A 7 6.68 4.14 -13.97
C GLU A 7 6.86 3.96 -12.45
N ILE A 8 6.69 2.73 -11.95
CA ILE A 8 6.97 2.39 -10.54
C ILE A 8 8.48 2.48 -10.25
N GLY A 9 9.32 2.26 -11.25
CA GLY A 9 10.78 2.34 -11.14
C GLY A 9 11.53 1.03 -11.41
N TYR A 10 10.85 -0.03 -11.83
CA TYR A 10 11.47 -1.26 -12.29
C TYR A 10 11.79 -1.15 -13.79
N ASN A 11 12.84 -0.41 -14.11
CA ASN A 11 13.24 -0.04 -15.47
C ASN A 11 14.63 -0.56 -15.89
N SER A 12 15.20 -1.44 -15.10
CA SER A 12 16.51 -2.04 -15.38
C SER A 12 16.71 -3.34 -14.59
N SER A 13 17.38 -4.30 -15.18
CA SER A 13 17.82 -5.53 -14.51
C SER A 13 18.69 -5.27 -13.26
N LYS A 14 19.34 -4.09 -13.18
CA LYS A 14 20.16 -3.68 -12.02
C LYS A 14 19.31 -3.44 -10.76
N VAL A 15 18.02 -3.13 -10.90
CA VAL A 15 17.08 -3.01 -9.77
C VAL A 15 16.31 -4.32 -9.53
N GLY A 16 16.69 -5.39 -10.20
CA GLY A 16 16.13 -6.73 -10.00
C GLY A 16 14.99 -7.11 -10.94
N PHE A 17 14.37 -6.13 -11.62
CA PHE A 17 13.28 -6.39 -12.58
C PHE A 17 13.23 -5.27 -13.62
N ASP A 18 13.01 -5.64 -14.90
CA ASP A 18 12.92 -4.69 -15.99
C ASP A 18 11.56 -4.78 -16.69
N GLY A 19 10.74 -3.77 -16.48
CA GLY A 19 9.41 -3.68 -17.06
C GLY A 19 9.39 -3.56 -18.58
N ALA A 20 10.47 -3.04 -19.19
CA ALA A 20 10.54 -2.91 -20.65
C ALA A 20 10.69 -4.27 -21.35
N SER A 21 11.49 -5.18 -20.75
CA SER A 21 11.81 -6.49 -21.33
C SER A 21 11.04 -7.65 -20.71
N CYS A 22 10.29 -7.44 -19.62
CA CYS A 22 9.58 -8.53 -18.94
C CYS A 22 8.56 -9.24 -19.84
N GLY A 23 8.40 -10.54 -19.65
CA GLY A 23 7.34 -11.31 -20.28
C GLY A 23 5.97 -10.88 -19.76
N VAL A 24 4.98 -10.78 -20.62
CA VAL A 24 3.58 -10.53 -20.25
C VAL A 24 2.72 -11.58 -20.93
N SER A 25 2.02 -12.38 -20.14
CA SER A 25 1.02 -13.33 -20.60
C SER A 25 -0.34 -12.92 -20.09
N VAL A 26 -1.35 -13.00 -20.96
CA VAL A 26 -2.75 -12.73 -20.65
C VAL A 26 -3.56 -13.99 -20.91
N ALA A 27 -4.22 -14.48 -19.88
CA ALA A 27 -5.13 -15.62 -19.98
C ALA A 27 -6.46 -15.25 -19.33
N ILE A 28 -7.47 -15.01 -20.14
CA ILE A 28 -8.82 -14.66 -19.70
C ILE A 28 -9.75 -15.80 -20.10
N GLY A 29 -10.32 -16.47 -19.10
CA GLY A 29 -11.33 -17.50 -19.31
C GLY A 29 -12.72 -16.89 -19.51
N ALA A 30 -13.60 -17.63 -20.17
CA ALA A 30 -14.99 -17.23 -20.27
C ALA A 30 -15.70 -17.39 -18.90
N GLN A 31 -16.63 -16.50 -18.61
CA GLN A 31 -17.53 -16.63 -17.46
C GLN A 31 -18.38 -17.91 -17.62
N SER A 32 -18.62 -18.62 -16.51
CA SER A 32 -19.63 -19.69 -16.51
C SER A 32 -20.98 -19.18 -17.02
N PRO A 33 -21.62 -19.86 -17.97
CA PRO A 33 -22.94 -19.45 -18.46
C PRO A 33 -23.98 -19.34 -17.34
N ASP A 34 -23.89 -20.20 -16.33
CA ASP A 34 -24.84 -20.22 -15.21
C ASP A 34 -24.64 -18.99 -14.31
N ILE A 35 -23.41 -18.57 -14.10
CA ILE A 35 -23.10 -17.33 -13.37
C ILE A 35 -23.47 -16.10 -14.21
N ALA A 36 -23.20 -16.13 -15.52
CA ALA A 36 -23.51 -15.04 -16.44
C ALA A 36 -25.01 -14.67 -16.44
N GLN A 37 -25.91 -15.62 -16.27
CA GLN A 37 -27.34 -15.35 -16.15
C GLN A 37 -27.66 -14.34 -15.02
N GLY A 38 -26.99 -14.46 -13.87
CA GLY A 38 -27.19 -13.55 -12.75
C GLY A 38 -26.51 -12.18 -12.96
N VAL A 39 -25.41 -12.16 -13.72
CA VAL A 39 -24.70 -10.91 -14.06
C VAL A 39 -25.45 -10.11 -15.11
N ASP A 40 -25.86 -10.77 -16.19
CA ASP A 40 -26.48 -10.12 -17.35
C ASP A 40 -27.94 -9.75 -17.10
N ASN A 41 -28.63 -10.47 -16.21
CA ASN A 41 -30.04 -10.26 -15.90
C ASN A 41 -30.30 -10.50 -14.40
N ALA A 42 -30.11 -9.44 -13.60
CA ALA A 42 -30.32 -9.48 -12.15
C ALA A 42 -31.71 -9.99 -11.78
N TRP A 43 -31.83 -10.59 -10.61
CA TRP A 43 -33.10 -11.10 -10.11
C TRP A 43 -34.17 -10.01 -10.06
N GLU A 44 -33.83 -8.81 -9.64
CA GLU A 44 -34.71 -7.64 -9.57
C GLU A 44 -35.19 -7.22 -10.96
N ALA A 45 -34.32 -7.29 -11.97
CA ALA A 45 -34.69 -7.01 -13.36
C ALA A 45 -35.74 -8.06 -13.88
N ARG A 46 -35.54 -9.32 -13.52
CA ARG A 46 -36.52 -10.41 -13.85
C ARG A 46 -37.86 -10.23 -13.14
N GLN A 47 -37.87 -9.53 -12.01
CA GLN A 47 -39.10 -9.17 -11.29
C GLN A 47 -39.71 -7.84 -11.78
N GLY A 48 -39.18 -7.24 -12.85
CA GLY A 48 -39.71 -6.05 -13.47
C GLY A 48 -39.23 -4.72 -12.90
N SER A 49 -38.15 -4.72 -12.09
CA SER A 49 -37.56 -3.45 -11.63
C SER A 49 -36.97 -2.67 -12.79
N GLU A 50 -37.31 -1.40 -12.88
CA GLU A 50 -36.74 -0.44 -13.86
C GLU A 50 -35.62 0.41 -13.24
N GLU A 51 -35.38 0.29 -11.94
CA GLU A 51 -34.33 1.03 -11.26
C GLU A 51 -32.92 0.61 -11.78
N ALA A 52 -32.12 1.58 -12.23
CA ALA A 52 -30.86 1.32 -12.91
C ALA A 52 -29.85 0.54 -12.03
N PHE A 53 -29.79 0.86 -10.75
CA PHE A 53 -28.87 0.16 -9.83
C PHE A 53 -29.36 -1.24 -9.45
N ALA A 54 -30.67 -1.41 -9.26
CA ALA A 54 -31.27 -2.71 -8.96
C ALA A 54 -31.15 -3.73 -10.13
N ARG A 55 -30.98 -3.24 -11.36
CA ARG A 55 -30.79 -4.08 -12.55
C ARG A 55 -29.35 -4.59 -12.74
N GLN A 56 -28.41 -4.08 -11.96
CA GLN A 56 -27.03 -4.55 -12.01
C GLN A 56 -26.93 -5.91 -11.31
N GLY A 57 -26.51 -6.92 -12.06
CA GLY A 57 -26.28 -8.24 -11.52
C GLY A 57 -24.90 -8.41 -10.91
N ALA A 58 -24.76 -9.42 -10.06
CA ALA A 58 -23.50 -9.79 -9.43
C ALA A 58 -23.14 -11.25 -9.70
N GLY A 59 -21.89 -11.52 -10.02
CA GLY A 59 -21.39 -12.88 -10.29
C GLY A 59 -20.92 -13.63 -9.04
N ASP A 60 -20.90 -12.98 -7.88
CA ASP A 60 -20.51 -13.60 -6.60
C ASP A 60 -21.15 -12.82 -5.43
N GLN A 61 -21.13 -13.44 -4.27
CA GLN A 61 -21.52 -12.81 -3.01
C GLN A 61 -20.61 -11.62 -2.71
N GLY A 62 -21.13 -10.63 -2.00
CA GLY A 62 -20.37 -9.47 -1.56
C GLY A 62 -20.79 -9.04 -0.17
N LEU A 63 -19.81 -8.69 0.65
CA LEU A 63 -19.99 -8.01 1.91
C LEU A 63 -18.93 -6.90 2.00
N MET A 64 -19.36 -5.70 2.35
CA MET A 64 -18.50 -4.53 2.41
C MET A 64 -18.58 -3.92 3.80
N PHE A 65 -17.40 -3.54 4.32
CA PHE A 65 -17.27 -2.80 5.56
C PHE A 65 -16.81 -1.39 5.23
N GLY A 66 -17.37 -0.42 5.93
CA GLY A 66 -16.93 0.96 5.89
C GLY A 66 -16.59 1.43 7.30
N TYR A 67 -15.48 2.16 7.41
CA TYR A 67 -15.09 2.83 8.65
C TYR A 67 -14.53 4.21 8.31
N ALA A 68 -14.92 5.21 9.08
CA ALA A 68 -14.39 6.56 9.02
C ALA A 68 -14.33 7.16 10.42
N CYS A 69 -13.34 8.02 10.66
CA CYS A 69 -13.20 8.77 11.91
C CYS A 69 -12.72 10.18 11.60
N ASP A 70 -12.73 11.06 12.61
CA ASP A 70 -12.34 12.47 12.48
C ASP A 70 -10.91 12.77 12.94
N GLU A 71 -10.08 11.73 13.06
CA GLU A 71 -8.67 11.87 13.48
C GLU A 71 -7.81 12.59 12.43
N THR A 72 -8.20 12.51 11.17
CA THR A 72 -7.46 13.10 10.03
C THR A 72 -8.41 13.75 9.02
N SER A 73 -7.89 14.68 8.22
CA SER A 73 -8.66 15.33 7.16
C SER A 73 -9.13 14.37 6.05
N THR A 74 -8.54 13.19 5.97
CA THR A 74 -8.93 12.12 5.04
C THR A 74 -10.00 11.20 5.60
N LEU A 75 -10.46 11.45 6.83
CA LEU A 75 -11.39 10.62 7.59
C LEU A 75 -10.87 9.20 7.85
N MET A 76 -9.57 9.01 7.78
CA MET A 76 -8.87 7.75 8.06
C MET A 76 -8.27 7.78 9.46
N PRO A 77 -8.15 6.62 10.14
CA PRO A 77 -7.41 6.51 11.39
C PRO A 77 -5.98 7.03 11.26
N LEU A 78 -5.51 7.76 12.26
CA LEU A 78 -4.20 8.40 12.26
C LEU A 78 -3.03 7.44 11.95
N PRO A 79 -2.95 6.22 12.50
CA PRO A 79 -1.82 5.32 12.22
C PRO A 79 -1.66 4.99 10.74
N ILE A 80 -2.77 4.66 10.07
CA ILE A 80 -2.71 4.28 8.66
C ILE A 80 -2.50 5.49 7.76
N ASP A 81 -3.06 6.66 8.09
CA ASP A 81 -2.87 7.86 7.29
C ASP A 81 -1.41 8.33 7.35
N ILE A 82 -0.78 8.36 8.53
CA ILE A 82 0.66 8.65 8.65
C ILE A 82 1.48 7.60 7.88
N ALA A 83 1.17 6.31 8.01
CA ALA A 83 1.90 5.26 7.29
C ALA A 83 1.80 5.44 5.77
N HIS A 84 0.63 5.80 5.23
CA HIS A 84 0.47 6.12 3.82
C HIS A 84 1.30 7.34 3.40
N ARG A 85 1.32 8.43 4.19
CA ARG A 85 2.14 9.61 3.88
C ARG A 85 3.64 9.30 3.91
N LEU A 86 4.08 8.45 4.84
CA LEU A 86 5.47 7.96 4.85
C LEU A 86 5.82 7.18 3.58
N ALA A 87 4.94 6.29 3.13
CA ALA A 87 5.14 5.52 1.89
C ALA A 87 5.16 6.43 0.64
N GLU A 88 4.27 7.43 0.59
CA GLU A 88 4.25 8.43 -0.49
C GLU A 88 5.55 9.26 -0.49
N ARG A 89 5.99 9.76 0.67
CA ARG A 89 7.23 10.54 0.78
C ARG A 89 8.46 9.70 0.44
N LEU A 90 8.49 8.43 0.86
CA LEU A 90 9.54 7.49 0.47
C LEU A 90 9.64 7.32 -1.04
N ALA A 91 8.50 7.19 -1.73
CA ALA A 91 8.46 7.11 -3.18
C ALA A 91 8.85 8.43 -3.86
N GLU A 92 8.49 9.57 -3.28
CA GLU A 92 8.82 10.91 -3.78
C GLU A 92 10.32 11.17 -3.74
N VAL A 93 10.99 11.01 -2.59
CA VAL A 93 12.44 11.24 -2.46
C VAL A 93 13.28 10.34 -3.39
N ARG A 94 12.77 9.15 -3.69
CA ARG A 94 13.38 8.26 -4.68
C ARG A 94 13.18 8.78 -6.11
N ARG A 95 11.97 9.19 -6.48
CA ARG A 95 11.63 9.65 -7.84
C ARG A 95 12.29 10.98 -8.18
N ASN A 96 12.41 11.87 -7.20
CA ASN A 96 13.06 13.18 -7.34
C ASN A 96 14.58 13.09 -7.23
N GLU A 97 15.13 11.87 -7.10
CA GLU A 97 16.57 11.62 -6.97
C GLU A 97 17.22 12.29 -5.75
N GLU A 98 16.42 12.68 -4.75
CA GLU A 98 16.95 13.13 -3.45
C GLU A 98 17.72 12.00 -2.76
N LEU A 99 17.22 10.76 -2.87
CA LEU A 99 17.83 9.53 -2.38
C LEU A 99 17.96 8.50 -3.52
N PRO A 100 18.91 8.66 -4.46
CA PRO A 100 19.00 7.86 -5.68
C PRO A 100 19.40 6.40 -5.44
N TYR A 101 19.86 6.06 -4.25
CA TYR A 101 20.19 4.69 -3.86
C TYR A 101 18.97 3.87 -3.41
N LEU A 102 17.81 4.50 -3.21
CA LEU A 102 16.57 3.80 -2.90
C LEU A 102 16.01 3.09 -4.12
N ARG A 103 15.37 1.96 -3.87
CA ARG A 103 14.66 1.15 -4.85
C ARG A 103 13.15 1.14 -4.57
N PRO A 104 12.33 0.62 -5.52
CA PRO A 104 10.88 0.81 -5.44
C PRO A 104 10.18 0.10 -4.28
N ASP A 105 10.70 -1.03 -3.77
CA ASP A 105 10.04 -1.77 -2.70
C ASP A 105 10.25 -1.09 -1.34
N GLY A 106 9.16 -0.93 -0.61
CA GLY A 106 9.18 -0.32 0.71
C GLY A 106 7.92 -0.59 1.50
N LYS A 107 8.06 -0.56 2.82
CA LYS A 107 6.99 -0.76 3.80
C LYS A 107 7.08 0.30 4.89
N THR A 108 5.94 0.73 5.37
CA THR A 108 5.83 1.67 6.47
C THR A 108 4.83 1.17 7.50
N GLN A 109 5.15 1.36 8.76
CA GLN A 109 4.26 1.02 9.87
C GLN A 109 4.36 2.11 10.94
N VAL A 110 3.23 2.46 11.54
CA VAL A 110 3.15 3.48 12.59
C VAL A 110 2.34 2.93 13.75
N THR A 111 2.87 3.09 14.96
CA THR A 111 2.14 2.83 16.20
C THR A 111 1.78 4.15 16.84
N VAL A 112 0.50 4.37 17.09
CA VAL A 112 -0.04 5.53 17.78
C VAL A 112 -0.55 5.08 19.14
N ARG A 113 -0.23 5.85 20.16
CA ARG A 113 -0.80 5.69 21.49
C ARG A 113 -2.08 6.52 21.57
N TYR A 114 -3.12 5.91 22.09
CA TYR A 114 -4.41 6.56 22.37
C TYR A 114 -4.57 6.79 23.88
N ASP A 115 -5.28 7.84 24.25
CA ASP A 115 -5.68 8.09 25.63
C ASP A 115 -6.92 7.27 26.02
N ASP A 116 -7.36 7.46 27.27
CA ASP A 116 -8.52 6.73 27.81
C ASP A 116 -9.84 7.14 27.15
N ASP A 117 -9.89 8.30 26.49
CA ASP A 117 -11.04 8.79 25.70
C ASP A 117 -10.97 8.31 24.24
N GLY A 118 -9.98 7.51 23.86
CA GLY A 118 -9.78 7.00 22.51
C GLY A 118 -9.25 8.04 21.53
N LYS A 119 -8.62 9.13 22.00
CA LYS A 119 -7.99 10.14 21.15
C LYS A 119 -6.50 9.89 20.96
N PRO A 120 -5.94 10.19 19.77
CA PRO A 120 -4.52 10.07 19.52
C PRO A 120 -3.70 10.93 20.49
N ALA A 121 -2.85 10.29 21.31
CA ALA A 121 -2.02 10.93 22.34
C ALA A 121 -0.54 11.04 21.95
N GLY A 122 -0.10 10.36 20.89
CA GLY A 122 1.28 10.47 20.39
C GLY A 122 1.67 9.33 19.48
N VAL A 123 2.68 9.57 18.65
CA VAL A 123 3.34 8.54 17.84
C VAL A 123 4.39 7.86 18.70
N GLU A 124 4.27 6.56 18.86
CA GLU A 124 5.16 5.75 19.71
C GLU A 124 6.29 5.10 18.90
N THR A 125 5.95 4.49 17.77
CA THR A 125 6.92 3.80 16.92
C THR A 125 6.66 4.05 15.46
N VAL A 126 7.75 4.28 14.70
CA VAL A 126 7.74 4.35 13.24
C VAL A 126 8.71 3.31 12.70
N VAL A 127 8.24 2.44 11.82
CA VAL A 127 9.07 1.48 11.11
C VAL A 127 9.05 1.80 9.63
N VAL A 128 10.23 1.93 9.02
CA VAL A 128 10.39 2.07 7.57
C VAL A 128 11.35 0.98 7.08
N SER A 129 10.86 0.11 6.21
CA SER A 129 11.70 -0.82 5.48
C SER A 129 11.76 -0.39 4.02
N THR A 130 12.96 -0.20 3.49
CA THR A 130 13.15 0.28 2.12
C THR A 130 14.26 -0.48 1.40
N GLN A 131 13.95 -0.93 0.20
CA GLN A 131 14.93 -1.54 -0.68
C GLN A 131 15.97 -0.50 -1.12
N HIS A 132 17.23 -0.90 -1.18
CA HIS A 132 18.34 0.02 -1.46
C HIS A 132 19.44 -0.62 -2.30
N HIS A 133 20.34 0.22 -2.82
CA HIS A 133 21.55 -0.25 -3.49
C HIS A 133 22.49 -0.97 -2.50
N PRO A 134 23.18 -2.05 -2.89
CA PRO A 134 24.05 -2.81 -1.98
C PRO A 134 25.18 -1.98 -1.36
N ASP A 135 25.63 -0.92 -2.02
CA ASP A 135 26.71 -0.06 -1.54
C ASP A 135 26.24 1.04 -0.57
N ALA A 136 24.92 1.17 -0.34
CA ALA A 136 24.40 2.13 0.63
C ALA A 136 24.46 1.53 2.04
N ASP A 137 25.24 2.15 2.91
CA ASP A 137 25.38 1.74 4.30
C ASP A 137 24.15 2.14 5.13
N LEU A 138 23.67 1.19 5.94
CA LEU A 138 22.44 1.36 6.70
C LEU A 138 22.59 2.45 7.78
N GLU A 139 23.65 2.41 8.56
CA GLU A 139 23.76 3.25 9.76
C GLU A 139 24.26 4.66 9.44
N THR A 140 25.19 4.78 8.49
CA THR A 140 25.82 6.07 8.17
C THR A 140 25.10 6.85 7.09
N ARG A 141 24.21 6.21 6.32
CA ARG A 141 23.52 6.85 5.20
C ARG A 141 22.01 6.63 5.20
N ILE A 142 21.55 5.39 5.15
CA ILE A 142 20.12 5.12 4.95
C ILE A 142 19.29 5.61 6.12
N ARG A 143 19.64 5.22 7.35
CA ARG A 143 18.92 5.61 8.56
C ARG A 143 18.83 7.14 8.73
N PRO A 144 19.94 7.90 8.76
CA PRO A 144 19.86 9.35 8.92
C PRO A 144 19.09 10.07 7.80
N ASP A 145 19.22 9.60 6.56
CA ASP A 145 18.50 10.18 5.44
C ASP A 145 16.98 9.92 5.50
N ILE A 146 16.58 8.69 5.85
CA ILE A 146 15.15 8.33 6.03
C ILE A 146 14.55 9.12 7.21
N GLU A 147 15.25 9.24 8.33
CA GLU A 147 14.78 10.03 9.46
C GLU A 147 14.58 11.49 9.08
N ARG A 148 15.56 12.10 8.43
CA ARG A 148 15.56 13.53 8.07
C ARG A 148 14.62 13.86 6.91
N LEU A 149 14.59 13.06 5.84
CA LEU A 149 13.90 13.41 4.59
C LEU A 149 12.53 12.77 4.44
N VAL A 150 12.25 11.70 5.19
CA VAL A 150 10.98 10.98 5.09
C VAL A 150 10.18 11.11 6.38
N ILE A 151 10.74 10.72 7.52
CA ILE A 151 9.97 10.62 8.77
C ILE A 151 9.69 12.00 9.35
N ALA A 152 10.71 12.83 9.55
CA ALA A 152 10.57 14.13 10.19
C ALA A 152 9.55 15.05 9.49
N PRO A 153 9.59 15.25 8.14
CA PRO A 153 8.63 16.12 7.47
C PRO A 153 7.18 15.61 7.53
N VAL A 154 7.00 14.28 7.55
CA VAL A 154 5.66 13.70 7.66
C VAL A 154 5.13 13.90 9.08
N LEU A 155 5.90 13.60 10.13
CA LEU A 155 5.47 13.78 11.51
C LEU A 155 5.21 15.27 11.83
N GLU A 156 6.01 16.19 11.30
CA GLU A 156 5.80 17.63 11.46
C GLU A 156 4.42 18.06 10.91
N ARG A 157 4.02 17.55 9.75
CA ARG A 157 2.71 17.84 9.13
C ARG A 157 1.53 17.46 10.03
N TYR A 158 1.68 16.44 10.87
CA TYR A 158 0.66 15.98 11.81
C TYR A 158 0.81 16.58 13.22
N GLY A 159 1.73 17.54 13.40
CA GLY A 159 1.97 18.17 14.70
C GLY A 159 2.86 17.34 15.65
N TYR A 160 3.47 16.28 15.17
CA TYR A 160 4.36 15.41 15.95
C TYR A 160 5.85 15.66 15.67
N GLY A 161 6.21 16.78 15.08
CA GLY A 161 7.60 17.11 14.72
C GLY A 161 8.55 17.19 15.91
N THR A 162 8.05 17.50 17.11
CA THR A 162 8.83 17.51 18.36
C THR A 162 8.79 16.20 19.13
N SER A 163 7.99 15.23 18.67
CA SER A 163 7.95 13.90 19.27
C SER A 163 9.22 13.13 18.98
N SER A 164 9.60 12.24 19.91
CA SER A 164 10.77 11.36 19.74
C SER A 164 10.28 9.90 19.73
N PRO A 165 9.58 9.48 18.67
CA PRO A 165 9.14 8.10 18.56
C PRO A 165 10.34 7.16 18.45
N ARG A 166 10.15 5.90 18.79
CA ARG A 166 11.12 4.86 18.45
C ARG A 166 11.13 4.68 16.94
N VAL A 167 12.27 4.97 16.30
CA VAL A 167 12.43 4.82 14.85
C VAL A 167 13.22 3.57 14.52
N LEU A 168 12.69 2.74 13.63
CA LEU A 168 13.31 1.52 13.13
C LEU A 168 13.40 1.59 11.61
N VAL A 169 14.62 1.70 11.08
CA VAL A 169 14.88 1.68 9.63
C VAL A 169 15.57 0.37 9.27
N ASN A 170 14.98 -0.40 8.36
CA ASN A 170 15.45 -1.72 7.97
C ASN A 170 15.88 -2.58 9.18
N PRO A 171 14.98 -2.89 10.12
CA PRO A 171 15.36 -3.53 11.38
C PRO A 171 15.98 -4.92 11.23
N THR A 172 15.78 -5.56 10.09
CA THR A 172 16.41 -6.85 9.74
C THR A 172 17.79 -6.71 9.10
N GLY A 173 18.25 -5.47 8.85
CA GLY A 173 19.52 -5.15 8.21
C GLY A 173 19.38 -4.87 6.72
N LYS A 174 20.09 -5.60 5.86
CA LYS A 174 20.10 -5.37 4.42
C LYS A 174 18.75 -5.67 3.75
N PHE A 175 18.30 -4.75 2.89
CA PHE A 175 17.14 -4.95 2.02
C PHE A 175 17.52 -4.60 0.56
N VAL A 176 18.37 -5.42 -0.05
CA VAL A 176 18.87 -5.25 -1.41
C VAL A 176 17.99 -6.00 -2.42
N ILE A 177 17.60 -7.24 -2.08
CA ILE A 177 16.67 -8.03 -2.89
C ILE A 177 15.25 -7.73 -2.44
N GLY A 178 14.40 -7.31 -3.37
CA GLY A 178 13.01 -6.97 -3.12
C GLY A 178 12.21 -6.85 -4.42
N GLY A 179 10.95 -6.44 -4.31
CA GLY A 179 10.03 -6.34 -5.43
C GLY A 179 9.75 -7.69 -6.09
N PRO A 180 9.45 -7.72 -7.39
CA PRO A 180 9.05 -8.93 -8.10
C PRO A 180 10.07 -10.08 -8.09
N MET A 181 11.34 -9.80 -7.78
CA MET A 181 12.36 -10.84 -7.57
C MET A 181 12.23 -11.58 -6.25
N SER A 182 11.67 -10.91 -5.24
CA SER A 182 11.50 -11.48 -3.90
C SER A 182 10.16 -12.19 -3.80
N ASP A 183 9.11 -11.45 -3.94
CA ASP A 183 7.74 -11.96 -3.87
C ASP A 183 6.77 -11.14 -4.71
N ALA A 184 5.58 -11.66 -4.90
CA ALA A 184 4.47 -10.96 -5.53
C ALA A 184 3.18 -11.26 -4.78
N GLY A 185 2.37 -10.22 -4.56
CA GLY A 185 1.05 -10.35 -3.97
C GLY A 185 -0.05 -10.45 -5.01
N VAL A 186 -1.16 -11.02 -4.62
CA VAL A 186 -2.41 -11.02 -5.39
C VAL A 186 -3.50 -10.26 -4.63
N THR A 187 -4.43 -9.65 -5.36
CA THR A 187 -5.58 -8.97 -4.75
C THR A 187 -6.52 -9.98 -4.11
N GLY A 188 -6.80 -9.78 -2.82
CA GLY A 188 -7.83 -10.56 -2.12
C GLY A 188 -9.22 -10.23 -2.68
N ARG A 189 -10.00 -11.25 -3.01
CA ARG A 189 -11.37 -11.09 -3.51
C ARG A 189 -12.41 -11.38 -2.45
N LYS A 190 -12.09 -12.26 -1.47
CA LYS A 190 -13.00 -12.65 -0.41
C LYS A 190 -12.60 -11.98 0.90
N ILE A 191 -13.52 -11.24 1.47
CA ILE A 191 -13.37 -10.60 2.78
C ILE A 191 -13.80 -11.56 3.88
N LEU A 192 -14.82 -12.41 3.61
CA LEU A 192 -15.26 -13.46 4.50
C LEU A 192 -15.02 -14.84 3.88
N SER A 193 -14.69 -15.80 4.72
CA SER A 193 -14.62 -17.22 4.39
C SER A 193 -15.27 -18.04 5.51
N LEU A 194 -15.43 -19.35 5.29
CA LEU A 194 -16.02 -20.27 6.26
C LEU A 194 -15.37 -20.23 7.66
N ILE A 195 -14.13 -19.82 7.76
CA ILE A 195 -13.45 -19.70 9.07
C ILE A 195 -13.91 -18.48 9.89
N HIS A 196 -14.73 -17.60 9.31
CA HIS A 196 -15.28 -16.42 9.97
C HIS A 196 -16.77 -16.57 10.36
N ILE A 197 -17.36 -17.73 10.07
CA ILE A 197 -18.77 -18.03 10.33
C ILE A 197 -18.91 -19.06 11.44
#